data_e9733612610e8a5d9f14b6cdea1ee417
#
_entry.id   e9733612610e8a5d9f14b6cdea1ee417
#
_cell.length_a   1.000
_cell.length_b   1.000
_cell.length_c   1.000
_cell.angle_alpha   90.00
_cell.angle_beta   90.00
_cell.angle_gamma   90.00
#
_symmetry.space_group_name_H-M   'P 1'
#
loop_
_entity.id
_entity.type
_entity.pdbx_description
1 polymer ?
#
loop_
_entity_poly.entity_id
_entity_poly.type
_entity_poly.pdbx_seq_one_letter_code
_entity_poly.pdbx_strand_id
1 'polypeptide(L)'
;VRRREASDGKTLLWVNTTYFAEGLPFMVVRILSSIYFTQVGVRELYLGYLNYLGLPWNLKFLWAPFIDAWGSKRIWQIVFQALLGGGTFLLAYLSYCAGNVAEPTNYLFWIAITFVGMAFIAASNDIAIDGYYLEALPRQSTQALYSGYRVLAYRLAMVFARSGLVGVVAYVAARFSWGGEPAYAWVPAFCITGIVLILCAILHKIILPVESVKTQAEEQAHRESVWKRGIRVSIDGFRSYLAQPRIGIILAFIVLYKLGDEVLFSMVSPFLLREIGISTEQYAWIAGIIGAAGTIVGAMVGGWWIHRVGLRKALWPLSILMNVTIWLYVWLAMTKPDPTTTSGELIVCAVHGVEQIAAGLGSAALLVFLLSTCSPKFRATHYAIGSAIMSIPGTVIGGEAGRLVEYMGYTNLYIGAFILSVPAMCLIPIVPIQMRDKEL
;
A
#
# COMPACT_ATOMS: atom_id res chain seq x y z
N VAL A 1 22.77 12.53 31.93
CA VAL A 1 21.63 11.72 32.38
C VAL A 1 21.45 10.59 31.37
N ARG A 2 21.90 9.34 31.70
CA ARG A 2 21.67 8.16 30.88
C ARG A 2 20.15 7.91 30.86
N ARG A 3 19.45 8.28 29.76
CA ARG A 3 18.12 7.73 29.47
C ARG A 3 18.28 6.20 29.47
N ARG A 4 17.52 5.51 30.32
CA ARG A 4 17.35 4.07 30.23
C ARG A 4 16.93 3.76 28.80
N GLU A 5 17.79 3.10 28.03
CA GLU A 5 17.40 2.46 26.79
C GLU A 5 16.21 1.57 27.16
N ALA A 6 15.06 1.79 26.50
CA ALA A 6 13.93 0.91 26.70
C ALA A 6 14.44 -0.51 26.45
N SER A 7 14.11 -1.45 27.33
CA SER A 7 14.58 -2.83 27.19
C SER A 7 14.27 -3.28 25.74
N ASP A 8 15.20 -3.93 25.07
CA ASP A 8 15.08 -4.34 23.66
C ASP A 8 13.71 -4.94 23.31
N GLY A 9 13.11 -5.71 24.26
CA GLY A 9 11.80 -6.29 24.10
C GLY A 9 10.64 -5.27 24.01
N LYS A 10 10.67 -4.17 24.77
CA LYS A 10 9.62 -3.13 24.68
C LYS A 10 9.71 -2.36 23.37
N THR A 11 10.92 -2.07 22.92
CA THR A 11 11.14 -1.41 21.62
C THR A 11 10.67 -2.28 20.48
N LEU A 12 11.00 -3.57 20.51
CA LEU A 12 10.54 -4.53 19.52
C LEU A 12 9.00 -4.62 19.49
N LEU A 13 8.36 -4.65 20.66
CA LEU A 13 6.90 -4.73 20.75
C LEU A 13 6.22 -3.50 20.11
N TRP A 14 6.62 -2.28 20.51
CA TRP A 14 5.94 -1.11 19.98
C TRP A 14 6.27 -0.85 18.50
N VAL A 15 7.48 -1.16 18.02
CA VAL A 15 7.80 -1.08 16.59
C VAL A 15 6.91 -2.01 15.78
N ASN A 16 6.77 -3.27 16.17
CA ASN A 16 5.94 -4.21 15.43
C ASN A 16 4.46 -3.82 15.47
N THR A 17 3.93 -3.43 16.63
CA THR A 17 2.50 -3.11 16.75
C THR A 17 2.13 -1.80 16.06
N THR A 18 3.00 -0.78 16.05
CA THR A 18 2.74 0.48 15.33
C THR A 18 2.75 0.27 13.82
N TYR A 19 3.72 -0.46 13.26
CA TYR A 19 3.77 -0.73 11.82
C TYR A 19 2.72 -1.74 11.35
N PHE A 20 2.25 -2.61 12.22
CA PHE A 20 1.04 -3.39 11.95
C PHE A 20 -0.20 -2.48 11.88
N ALA A 21 -0.35 -1.54 12.84
CA ALA A 21 -1.43 -0.56 12.87
C ALA A 21 -1.31 0.53 11.78
N GLU A 22 -0.17 0.65 11.08
CA GLU A 22 0.00 1.42 9.84
C GLU A 22 -0.51 0.63 8.63
N GLY A 23 -0.05 -0.61 8.48
CA GLY A 23 -0.37 -1.44 7.31
C GLY A 23 -1.83 -1.89 7.26
N LEU A 24 -2.47 -2.17 8.40
CA LEU A 24 -3.84 -2.68 8.42
C LEU A 24 -4.86 -1.69 7.83
N PRO A 25 -4.94 -0.42 8.23
CA PRO A 25 -5.86 0.54 7.62
C PRO A 25 -5.58 0.77 6.13
N PHE A 26 -4.32 0.79 5.71
CA PHE A 26 -3.97 0.87 4.29
C PHE A 26 -4.58 -0.29 3.49
N MET A 27 -4.46 -1.53 3.99
CA MET A 27 -5.04 -2.69 3.33
C MET A 27 -6.57 -2.65 3.31
N VAL A 28 -7.20 -2.24 4.41
CA VAL A 28 -8.65 -2.10 4.52
C VAL A 28 -9.16 -1.10 3.49
N VAL A 29 -8.54 0.06 3.40
CA VAL A 29 -8.96 1.14 2.50
C VAL A 29 -8.66 0.82 1.04
N ARG A 30 -7.48 0.26 0.73
CA ARG A 30 -7.01 0.08 -0.67
C ARG A 30 -7.44 -1.24 -1.29
N ILE A 31 -7.51 -2.30 -0.49
CA ILE A 31 -7.73 -3.65 -1.01
C ILE A 31 -9.11 -4.19 -0.63
N LEU A 32 -9.44 -4.14 0.68
CA LEU A 32 -10.73 -4.68 1.12
C LEU A 32 -11.91 -3.90 0.57
N SER A 33 -11.78 -2.57 0.36
CA SER A 33 -12.81 -1.78 -0.31
C SER A 33 -13.10 -2.31 -1.71
N SER A 34 -12.07 -2.61 -2.51
CA SER A 34 -12.23 -3.17 -3.86
C SER A 34 -12.92 -4.54 -3.82
N ILE A 35 -12.52 -5.42 -2.91
CA ILE A 35 -13.15 -6.74 -2.75
C ILE A 35 -14.61 -6.58 -2.32
N TYR A 36 -14.88 -5.75 -1.31
CA TYR A 36 -16.22 -5.45 -0.81
C TYR A 36 -17.16 -5.00 -1.94
N PHE A 37 -16.79 -3.91 -2.61
CA PHE A 37 -17.63 -3.34 -3.68
C PHE A 37 -17.74 -4.28 -4.89
N THR A 38 -16.73 -5.11 -5.14
CA THR A 38 -16.82 -6.17 -6.14
C THR A 38 -17.90 -7.18 -5.79
N GLN A 39 -17.93 -7.65 -4.54
CA GLN A 39 -18.91 -8.68 -4.11
C GLN A 39 -20.34 -8.16 -4.03
N VAL A 40 -20.54 -6.92 -3.60
CA VAL A 40 -21.88 -6.32 -3.56
C VAL A 40 -22.40 -5.82 -4.91
N GLY A 41 -21.70 -6.12 -6.01
CA GLY A 41 -22.21 -5.92 -7.36
C GLY A 41 -22.04 -4.51 -7.93
N VAL A 42 -21.17 -3.67 -7.35
CA VAL A 42 -20.90 -2.32 -7.89
C VAL A 42 -20.21 -2.40 -9.24
N ARG A 43 -20.60 -1.54 -10.19
CA ARG A 43 -20.06 -1.49 -11.56
C ARG A 43 -18.55 -1.26 -11.58
N GLU A 44 -17.88 -1.81 -12.61
CA GLU A 44 -16.43 -1.72 -12.81
C GLU A 44 -15.92 -0.28 -12.85
N LEU A 45 -16.68 0.64 -13.45
CA LEU A 45 -16.39 2.08 -13.43
C LEU A 45 -16.07 2.60 -12.01
N TYR A 46 -16.94 2.29 -11.05
CA TYR A 46 -16.76 2.74 -9.67
C TYR A 46 -15.67 1.96 -8.94
N LEU A 47 -15.45 0.67 -9.30
CA LEU A 47 -14.33 -0.11 -8.78
C LEU A 47 -12.99 0.50 -9.20
N GLY A 48 -12.88 1.00 -10.42
CA GLY A 48 -11.74 1.80 -10.86
C GLY A 48 -11.51 3.01 -9.96
N TYR A 49 -12.56 3.78 -9.66
CA TYR A 49 -12.47 4.98 -8.82
C TYR A 49 -11.96 4.72 -7.39
N LEU A 50 -12.05 3.49 -6.87
CA LEU A 50 -11.46 3.14 -5.58
C LEU A 50 -9.94 3.31 -5.55
N ASN A 51 -9.27 3.33 -6.72
CA ASN A 51 -7.84 3.62 -6.77
C ASN A 51 -7.52 5.06 -6.33
N TYR A 52 -8.45 6.01 -6.49
CA TYR A 52 -8.30 7.37 -5.96
C TYR A 52 -8.23 7.44 -4.44
N LEU A 53 -8.66 6.39 -3.71
CA LEU A 53 -8.41 6.27 -2.26
C LEU A 53 -6.92 6.26 -1.91
N GLY A 54 -6.02 6.09 -2.89
CA GLY A 54 -4.58 6.25 -2.73
C GLY A 54 -4.09 7.71 -2.69
N LEU A 55 -4.89 8.68 -3.17
CA LEU A 55 -4.51 10.09 -3.21
C LEU A 55 -4.03 10.65 -1.86
N PRO A 56 -4.67 10.37 -0.72
CA PRO A 56 -4.18 10.87 0.56
C PRO A 56 -2.73 10.46 0.85
N TRP A 57 -2.33 9.21 0.55
CA TRP A 57 -0.93 8.80 0.73
C TRP A 57 0.03 9.51 -0.22
N ASN A 58 -0.40 9.80 -1.45
CA ASN A 58 0.40 10.53 -2.42
C ASN A 58 0.57 12.01 -2.03
N LEU A 59 -0.45 12.58 -1.40
CA LEU A 59 -0.51 14.00 -1.05
C LEU A 59 -0.22 14.29 0.43
N LYS A 60 0.07 13.26 1.25
CA LYS A 60 0.26 13.42 2.70
C LYS A 60 1.34 14.43 3.08
N PHE A 61 2.30 14.69 2.19
CA PHE A 61 3.33 15.71 2.39
C PHE A 61 2.76 17.13 2.51
N LEU A 62 1.55 17.39 2.00
CA LEU A 62 0.90 18.72 2.10
C LEU A 62 0.50 19.05 3.54
N TRP A 63 0.12 18.06 4.34
CA TRP A 63 -0.30 18.29 5.73
C TRP A 63 0.63 17.65 6.78
N ALA A 64 1.65 16.92 6.36
CA ALA A 64 2.64 16.38 7.28
C ALA A 64 3.26 17.45 8.19
N PRO A 65 3.63 18.66 7.71
CA PRO A 65 4.14 19.72 8.56
C PRO A 65 3.18 20.15 9.68
N PHE A 66 1.87 20.02 9.47
CA PHE A 66 0.87 20.31 10.50
C PHE A 66 0.93 19.29 11.65
N ILE A 67 1.01 17.99 11.31
CA ILE A 67 1.16 16.92 12.31
C ILE A 67 2.50 17.03 13.03
N ASP A 68 3.55 17.47 12.33
CA ASP A 68 4.88 17.69 12.90
C ASP A 68 4.92 18.90 13.85
N ALA A 69 4.15 19.94 13.55
CA ALA A 69 4.16 21.18 14.33
C ALA A 69 3.23 21.14 15.55
N TRP A 70 2.14 20.38 15.49
CA TRP A 70 1.08 20.43 16.50
C TRP A 70 0.90 19.10 17.24
N GLY A 71 1.08 19.14 18.55
CA GLY A 71 0.87 18.01 19.43
C GLY A 71 2.00 16.97 19.41
N SER A 72 1.79 15.92 20.16
CA SER A 72 2.69 14.78 20.27
C SER A 72 2.33 13.75 19.20
N LYS A 73 3.32 13.25 18.47
CA LYS A 73 3.14 12.17 17.48
C LYS A 73 2.59 10.90 18.13
N ARG A 74 2.92 10.68 19.42
CA ARG A 74 2.33 9.62 20.22
C ARG A 74 0.82 9.78 20.37
N ILE A 75 0.33 10.99 20.65
CA ILE A 75 -1.11 11.25 20.81
C ILE A 75 -1.81 11.15 19.46
N TRP A 76 -1.23 11.72 18.40
CA TRP A 76 -1.80 11.67 17.06
C TRP A 76 -2.07 10.23 16.60
N GLN A 77 -1.08 9.33 16.70
CA GLN A 77 -1.27 7.94 16.26
C GLN A 77 -2.33 7.20 17.10
N ILE A 78 -2.40 7.45 18.43
CA ILE A 78 -3.43 6.87 19.28
C ILE A 78 -4.83 7.33 18.85
N VAL A 79 -4.99 8.63 18.61
CA VAL A 79 -6.27 9.22 18.17
C VAL A 79 -6.65 8.70 16.78
N PHE A 80 -5.72 8.69 15.83
CA PHE A 80 -5.99 8.18 14.48
C PHE A 80 -6.36 6.71 14.48
N GLN A 81 -5.69 5.87 15.27
CA GLN A 81 -6.05 4.45 15.39
C GLN A 81 -7.43 4.26 16.01
N ALA A 82 -7.80 5.07 17.01
CA ALA A 82 -9.14 5.04 17.59
C ALA A 82 -10.21 5.49 16.57
N LEU A 83 -9.95 6.56 15.81
CA LEU A 83 -10.85 7.04 14.75
C LEU A 83 -10.98 6.00 13.62
N LEU A 84 -9.90 5.34 13.22
CA LEU A 84 -9.93 4.26 12.23
C LEU A 84 -10.73 3.06 12.73
N GLY A 85 -10.56 2.70 14.01
CA GLY A 85 -11.37 1.66 14.65
C GLY A 85 -12.86 2.03 14.65
N GLY A 86 -13.20 3.28 15.01
CA GLY A 86 -14.57 3.80 14.91
C GLY A 86 -15.11 3.78 13.48
N GLY A 87 -14.28 4.17 12.51
CA GLY A 87 -14.63 4.14 11.08
C GLY A 87 -14.93 2.72 10.58
N THR A 88 -14.17 1.70 11.04
CA THR A 88 -14.47 0.32 10.66
C THR A 88 -15.73 -0.23 11.35
N PHE A 89 -16.08 0.20 12.57
CA PHE A 89 -17.39 -0.11 13.16
C PHE A 89 -18.52 0.57 12.40
N LEU A 90 -18.33 1.80 11.91
CA LEU A 90 -19.28 2.46 11.04
C LEU A 90 -19.47 1.69 9.72
N LEU A 91 -18.38 1.19 9.12
CA LEU A 91 -18.47 0.30 7.94
C LEU A 91 -19.27 -0.97 8.26
N ALA A 92 -19.03 -1.59 9.41
CA ALA A 92 -19.79 -2.77 9.85
C ALA A 92 -21.28 -2.47 9.97
N TYR A 93 -21.64 -1.36 10.61
CA TYR A 93 -23.03 -0.93 10.75
C TYR A 93 -23.70 -0.62 9.41
N LEU A 94 -23.03 0.14 8.53
CA LEU A 94 -23.56 0.46 7.20
C LEU A 94 -23.69 -0.78 6.32
N SER A 95 -22.76 -1.74 6.43
CA SER A 95 -22.84 -3.02 5.71
C SER A 95 -23.98 -3.88 6.22
N TYR A 96 -24.24 -3.88 7.52
CA TYR A 96 -25.42 -4.52 8.11
C TYR A 96 -26.71 -3.89 7.56
N CYS A 97 -26.81 -2.56 7.54
CA CYS A 97 -27.96 -1.86 6.98
C CYS A 97 -28.13 -2.14 5.48
N ALA A 98 -27.04 -2.14 4.71
CA ALA A 98 -27.06 -2.42 3.28
C ALA A 98 -27.60 -3.81 2.97
N GLY A 99 -27.26 -4.80 3.78
CA GLY A 99 -27.75 -6.16 3.63
C GLY A 99 -29.24 -6.33 4.02
N ASN A 100 -29.86 -5.36 4.69
CA ASN A 100 -31.27 -5.41 5.13
C ASN A 100 -32.25 -4.72 4.17
N VAL A 101 -31.78 -4.14 3.06
CA VAL A 101 -32.62 -3.39 2.14
C VAL A 101 -32.47 -3.91 0.71
N ALA A 102 -33.57 -3.89 -0.04
CA ALA A 102 -33.58 -4.36 -1.44
C ALA A 102 -32.73 -3.45 -2.35
N GLU A 103 -32.63 -2.15 -2.06
CA GLU A 103 -31.85 -1.20 -2.83
C GLU A 103 -30.81 -0.51 -1.93
N PRO A 104 -29.58 -1.05 -1.81
CA PRO A 104 -28.57 -0.56 -0.87
C PRO A 104 -27.82 0.68 -1.33
N THR A 105 -28.15 1.29 -2.46
CA THR A 105 -27.37 2.38 -3.11
C THR A 105 -26.98 3.50 -2.15
N ASN A 106 -27.90 3.95 -1.29
CA ASN A 106 -27.60 5.00 -0.31
C ASN A 106 -26.57 4.55 0.74
N TYR A 107 -26.67 3.30 1.21
CA TYR A 107 -25.71 2.76 2.17
C TYR A 107 -24.34 2.54 1.52
N LEU A 108 -24.30 2.05 0.28
CA LEU A 108 -23.05 1.89 -0.48
C LEU A 108 -22.34 3.23 -0.70
N PHE A 109 -23.12 4.30 -0.95
CA PHE A 109 -22.57 5.67 -1.02
C PHE A 109 -21.92 6.09 0.30
N TRP A 110 -22.58 5.90 1.44
CA TRP A 110 -22.02 6.25 2.74
C TRP A 110 -20.84 5.39 3.13
N ILE A 111 -20.82 4.11 2.73
CA ILE A 111 -19.66 3.22 2.88
C ILE A 111 -18.46 3.79 2.08
N ALA A 112 -18.68 4.22 0.85
CA ALA A 112 -17.63 4.85 0.03
C ALA A 112 -17.09 6.14 0.68
N ILE A 113 -17.96 7.02 1.17
CA ILE A 113 -17.57 8.22 1.89
C ILE A 113 -16.78 7.89 3.16
N THR A 114 -17.18 6.85 3.90
CA THR A 114 -16.44 6.37 5.08
C THR A 114 -15.02 5.92 4.69
N PHE A 115 -14.86 5.18 3.59
CA PHE A 115 -13.53 4.81 3.09
C PHE A 115 -12.70 6.02 2.70
N VAL A 116 -13.29 7.06 2.09
CA VAL A 116 -12.58 8.32 1.79
C VAL A 116 -12.09 8.98 3.08
N GLY A 117 -12.94 9.13 4.09
CA GLY A 117 -12.53 9.68 5.39
C GLY A 117 -11.42 8.86 6.05
N MET A 118 -11.56 7.53 6.03
CA MET A 118 -10.55 6.62 6.56
C MET A 118 -9.21 6.72 5.80
N ALA A 119 -9.22 6.97 4.49
CA ALA A 119 -8.00 7.16 3.69
C ALA A 119 -7.16 8.34 4.19
N PHE A 120 -7.80 9.48 4.48
CA PHE A 120 -7.12 10.65 5.04
C PHE A 120 -6.59 10.40 6.46
N ILE A 121 -7.39 9.76 7.31
CA ILE A 121 -6.99 9.43 8.68
C ILE A 121 -5.83 8.42 8.67
N ALA A 122 -5.87 7.40 7.81
CA ALA A 122 -4.82 6.40 7.69
C ALA A 122 -3.52 6.99 7.16
N ALA A 123 -3.56 7.85 6.13
CA ALA A 123 -2.39 8.57 5.65
C ALA A 123 -1.77 9.50 6.71
N SER A 124 -2.62 10.08 7.58
CA SER A 124 -2.19 10.89 8.73
C SER A 124 -1.57 10.04 9.83
N ASN A 125 -2.10 8.83 10.06
CA ASN A 125 -1.54 7.86 10.99
C ASN A 125 -0.13 7.42 10.57
N ASP A 126 0.12 7.19 9.26
CA ASP A 126 1.44 6.91 8.70
C ASP A 126 2.46 8.00 9.06
N ILE A 127 2.07 9.29 8.85
CA ILE A 127 2.93 10.43 9.20
C ILE A 127 3.29 10.41 10.70
N ALA A 128 2.29 10.17 11.54
CA ALA A 128 2.47 10.18 12.98
C ALA A 128 3.37 9.01 13.45
N ILE A 129 3.20 7.81 12.89
CA ILE A 129 4.00 6.62 13.20
C ILE A 129 5.44 6.80 12.76
N ASP A 130 5.66 7.19 11.49
CA ASP A 130 7.01 7.40 10.96
C ASP A 130 7.74 8.52 11.72
N GLY A 131 7.05 9.61 12.00
CA GLY A 131 7.60 10.71 12.80
C GLY A 131 7.96 10.26 14.22
N TYR A 132 7.08 9.51 14.89
CA TYR A 132 7.34 8.97 16.23
C TYR A 132 8.54 8.01 16.25
N TYR A 133 8.65 7.13 15.25
CA TYR A 133 9.78 6.21 15.11
C TYR A 133 11.12 6.94 15.06
N LEU A 134 11.20 8.02 14.27
CA LEU A 134 12.42 8.83 14.15
C LEU A 134 12.76 9.57 15.45
N GLU A 135 11.76 10.05 16.18
CA GLU A 135 11.96 10.75 17.47
C GLU A 135 12.30 9.81 18.61
N ALA A 136 11.63 8.66 18.70
CA ALA A 136 11.86 7.67 19.73
C ALA A 136 13.19 6.92 19.57
N LEU A 137 13.69 6.77 18.33
CA LEU A 137 14.94 6.10 17.99
C LEU A 137 15.91 7.06 17.28
N PRO A 138 16.56 8.00 18.00
CA PRO A 138 17.36 9.04 17.36
C PRO A 138 18.67 8.53 16.74
N ARG A 139 19.15 7.34 17.10
CA ARG A 139 20.38 6.77 16.55
C ARG A 139 20.08 6.01 15.25
N GLN A 140 20.74 6.38 14.16
CA GLN A 140 20.57 5.74 12.84
C GLN A 140 20.87 4.23 12.88
N SER A 141 21.85 3.78 13.67
CA SER A 141 22.14 2.37 13.86
C SER A 141 20.98 1.59 14.48
N THR A 142 20.29 2.22 15.47
CA THR A 142 19.10 1.63 16.11
C THR A 142 17.92 1.58 15.13
N GLN A 143 17.72 2.64 14.33
CA GLN A 143 16.70 2.64 13.27
C GLN A 143 16.95 1.52 12.24
N ALA A 144 18.22 1.34 11.83
CA ALA A 144 18.60 0.27 10.92
C ALA A 144 18.33 -1.13 11.51
N LEU A 145 18.61 -1.32 12.80
CA LEU A 145 18.34 -2.59 13.50
C LEU A 145 16.85 -2.98 13.45
N TYR A 146 15.95 -2.02 13.66
CA TYR A 146 14.50 -2.27 13.68
C TYR A 146 13.83 -2.16 12.31
N SER A 147 14.54 -1.75 11.25
CA SER A 147 13.96 -1.57 9.91
C SER A 147 13.33 -2.85 9.33
N GLY A 148 13.97 -4.00 9.53
CA GLY A 148 13.43 -5.30 9.12
C GLY A 148 12.12 -5.66 9.82
N TYR A 149 12.01 -5.37 11.11
CA TYR A 149 10.79 -5.62 11.90
C TYR A 149 9.63 -4.73 11.46
N ARG A 150 9.88 -3.46 11.07
CA ARG A 150 8.88 -2.58 10.46
C ARG A 150 8.25 -3.22 9.22
N VAL A 151 9.11 -3.66 8.30
CA VAL A 151 8.67 -4.30 7.05
C VAL A 151 7.89 -5.58 7.34
N LEU A 152 8.39 -6.42 8.26
CA LEU A 152 7.71 -7.65 8.66
C LEU A 152 6.31 -7.37 9.23
N ALA A 153 6.20 -6.42 10.16
CA ALA A 153 4.92 -6.06 10.79
C ALA A 153 3.91 -5.55 9.75
N TYR A 154 4.36 -4.69 8.81
CA TYR A 154 3.53 -4.22 7.71
C TYR A 154 3.05 -5.39 6.82
N ARG A 155 3.94 -6.33 6.49
CA ARG A 155 3.60 -7.54 5.70
C ARG A 155 2.62 -8.46 6.44
N LEU A 156 2.76 -8.61 7.75
CA LEU A 156 1.81 -9.36 8.57
C LEU A 156 0.42 -8.71 8.54
N ALA A 157 0.32 -7.38 8.59
CA ALA A 157 -0.93 -6.66 8.41
C ALA A 157 -1.57 -6.92 7.03
N MET A 158 -0.75 -6.98 5.97
CA MET A 158 -1.24 -7.33 4.62
C MET A 158 -1.85 -8.74 4.58
N VAL A 159 -1.14 -9.73 5.11
CA VAL A 159 -1.64 -11.13 5.14
C VAL A 159 -2.87 -11.22 6.03
N PHE A 160 -2.87 -10.58 7.19
CA PHE A 160 -4.04 -10.53 8.07
C PHE A 160 -5.27 -9.96 7.36
N ALA A 161 -5.12 -8.85 6.62
CA ALA A 161 -6.24 -8.24 5.89
C ALA A 161 -6.68 -9.10 4.69
N ARG A 162 -5.76 -9.47 3.80
CA ARG A 162 -6.09 -10.15 2.53
C ARG A 162 -6.52 -11.60 2.70
N SER A 163 -5.97 -12.29 3.69
CA SER A 163 -6.26 -13.70 3.95
C SER A 163 -7.14 -13.87 5.17
N GLY A 164 -6.76 -13.31 6.31
CA GLY A 164 -7.50 -13.47 7.55
C GLY A 164 -8.91 -12.88 7.48
N LEU A 165 -9.02 -11.57 7.19
CA LEU A 165 -10.34 -10.92 7.15
C LEU A 165 -11.19 -11.40 5.98
N VAL A 166 -10.62 -11.61 4.79
CA VAL A 166 -11.35 -12.15 3.63
C VAL A 166 -11.75 -13.60 3.89
N GLY A 167 -10.92 -14.39 4.59
CA GLY A 167 -11.27 -15.73 5.05
C GLY A 167 -12.45 -15.74 6.03
N VAL A 168 -12.54 -14.76 6.94
CA VAL A 168 -13.71 -14.56 7.80
C VAL A 168 -14.96 -14.28 6.96
N VAL A 169 -14.87 -13.41 5.95
CA VAL A 169 -15.99 -13.13 5.03
C VAL A 169 -16.43 -14.40 4.32
N ALA A 170 -15.49 -15.18 3.79
CA ALA A 170 -15.78 -16.45 3.12
C ALA A 170 -16.49 -17.46 4.06
N TYR A 171 -15.96 -17.62 5.28
CA TYR A 171 -16.54 -18.51 6.28
C TYR A 171 -17.96 -18.11 6.67
N VAL A 172 -18.20 -16.81 6.88
CA VAL A 172 -19.51 -16.27 7.24
C VAL A 172 -20.51 -16.45 6.09
N ALA A 173 -20.09 -16.13 4.86
CA ALA A 173 -20.91 -16.31 3.67
C ALA A 173 -21.33 -17.78 3.45
N ALA A 174 -20.42 -18.74 3.70
CA ALA A 174 -20.69 -20.17 3.56
C ALA A 174 -21.59 -20.73 4.67
N ARG A 175 -21.52 -20.20 5.89
CA ARG A 175 -22.18 -20.77 7.07
C ARG A 175 -23.52 -20.13 7.39
N PHE A 176 -23.66 -18.86 7.10
CA PHE A 176 -24.83 -18.06 7.46
C PHE A 176 -25.46 -17.49 6.20
N SER A 177 -26.50 -18.13 5.70
CA SER A 177 -27.35 -17.64 4.59
C SER A 177 -28.29 -16.53 5.09
N TRP A 178 -27.72 -15.41 5.53
CA TRP A 178 -28.49 -14.25 5.98
C TRP A 178 -29.09 -13.53 4.76
N GLY A 179 -30.18 -14.07 4.22
CA GLY A 179 -30.90 -13.46 3.11
C GLY A 179 -30.16 -13.42 1.76
N GLY A 180 -28.97 -14.03 1.66
CA GLY A 180 -28.20 -14.07 0.41
C GLY A 180 -27.42 -12.79 0.06
N GLU A 181 -27.52 -11.75 0.89
CA GLU A 181 -26.86 -10.46 0.59
C GLU A 181 -25.37 -10.46 1.00
N PRO A 182 -24.43 -10.28 0.06
CA PRO A 182 -22.98 -10.34 0.34
C PRO A 182 -22.50 -9.35 1.40
N ALA A 183 -23.19 -8.21 1.55
CA ALA A 183 -22.83 -7.16 2.50
C ALA A 183 -22.78 -7.65 3.96
N TYR A 184 -23.65 -8.57 4.36
CA TYR A 184 -23.67 -9.13 5.72
C TYR A 184 -22.40 -9.88 6.08
N ALA A 185 -21.82 -10.60 5.14
CA ALA A 185 -20.62 -11.40 5.38
C ALA A 185 -19.41 -10.54 5.82
N TRP A 186 -19.43 -9.22 5.50
CA TRP A 186 -18.38 -8.28 5.85
C TRP A 186 -18.48 -7.70 7.26
N VAL A 187 -19.65 -7.78 7.89
CA VAL A 187 -19.87 -7.20 9.23
C VAL A 187 -18.85 -7.72 10.25
N PRO A 188 -18.62 -9.05 10.41
CA PRO A 188 -17.63 -9.53 11.35
C PRO A 188 -16.20 -9.12 11.00
N ALA A 189 -15.83 -9.08 9.72
CA ALA A 189 -14.49 -8.67 9.29
C ALA A 189 -14.20 -7.20 9.66
N PHE A 190 -15.16 -6.29 9.44
CA PHE A 190 -15.03 -4.91 9.86
C PHE A 190 -15.06 -4.74 11.38
N CYS A 191 -15.87 -5.52 12.11
CA CYS A 191 -15.85 -5.53 13.58
C CYS A 191 -14.50 -5.98 14.13
N ILE A 192 -13.93 -7.08 13.61
CA ILE A 192 -12.61 -7.58 14.00
C ILE A 192 -11.55 -6.49 13.76
N THR A 193 -11.58 -5.84 12.60
CA THR A 193 -10.67 -4.73 12.28
C THR A 193 -10.79 -3.60 13.29
N GLY A 194 -12.03 -3.18 13.61
CA GLY A 194 -12.30 -2.14 14.59
C GLY A 194 -11.77 -2.48 15.98
N ILE A 195 -12.01 -3.71 16.44
CA ILE A 195 -11.50 -4.21 17.71
C ILE A 195 -9.96 -4.18 17.72
N VAL A 196 -9.32 -4.69 16.68
CA VAL A 196 -7.85 -4.72 16.57
C VAL A 196 -7.27 -3.31 16.62
N LEU A 197 -7.83 -2.35 15.89
CA LEU A 197 -7.34 -0.97 15.87
C LEU A 197 -7.56 -0.25 17.21
N ILE A 198 -8.71 -0.46 17.88
CA ILE A 198 -8.94 0.07 19.22
C ILE A 198 -7.98 -0.55 20.24
N LEU A 199 -7.76 -1.86 20.18
CA LEU A 199 -6.77 -2.53 21.03
C LEU A 199 -5.35 -2.01 20.78
N CYS A 200 -4.97 -1.75 19.52
CA CYS A 200 -3.71 -1.09 19.21
C CYS A 200 -3.64 0.32 19.82
N ALA A 201 -4.68 1.13 19.72
CA ALA A 201 -4.72 2.46 20.32
C ALA A 201 -4.56 2.41 21.85
N ILE A 202 -5.24 1.48 22.53
CA ILE A 202 -5.14 1.27 23.97
C ILE A 202 -3.72 0.79 24.33
N LEU A 203 -3.20 -0.20 23.62
CA LEU A 203 -1.86 -0.73 23.82
C LEU A 203 -0.81 0.37 23.65
N HIS A 204 -0.89 1.17 22.59
CA HIS A 204 0.05 2.27 22.32
C HIS A 204 -0.04 3.38 23.36
N LYS A 205 -1.22 3.64 23.91
CA LYS A 205 -1.36 4.54 25.05
C LYS A 205 -0.53 4.08 26.28
N ILE A 206 -0.39 2.76 26.46
CA ILE A 206 0.30 2.16 27.61
C ILE A 206 1.80 2.00 27.34
N ILE A 207 2.18 1.47 26.16
CA ILE A 207 3.57 1.02 25.92
C ILE A 207 4.47 2.09 25.29
N LEU A 208 3.90 3.05 24.53
CA LEU A 208 4.72 4.05 23.88
C LEU A 208 5.37 4.99 24.90
N PRO A 209 6.68 5.19 24.84
CA PRO A 209 7.38 6.16 25.67
C PRO A 209 6.76 7.56 25.57
N VAL A 210 6.60 8.20 26.71
CA VAL A 210 6.10 9.59 26.77
C VAL A 210 7.24 10.51 26.37
N GLU A 211 6.97 11.41 25.42
CA GLU A 211 7.90 12.47 25.04
C GLU A 211 8.18 13.39 26.23
N SER A 212 9.40 13.95 26.33
CA SER A 212 9.72 14.91 27.38
C SER A 212 8.82 16.15 27.23
N VAL A 213 8.13 16.50 28.29
CA VAL A 213 7.30 17.73 28.35
C VAL A 213 8.21 18.93 28.09
N LYS A 214 7.99 19.63 26.96
CA LYS A 214 8.59 20.93 26.69
C LYS A 214 7.77 22.01 27.37
N THR A 215 8.40 23.09 27.82
CA THR A 215 7.66 24.23 28.34
C THR A 215 6.84 24.91 27.24
N GLN A 216 5.72 25.58 27.58
CA GLN A 216 4.87 26.25 26.59
C GLN A 216 5.62 27.23 25.68
N ALA A 217 6.61 27.94 26.22
CA ALA A 217 7.47 28.84 25.46
C ALA A 217 8.41 28.11 24.50
N GLU A 218 8.98 26.95 24.94
CA GLU A 218 9.79 26.08 24.09
C GLU A 218 8.95 25.39 23.01
N GLU A 219 7.70 25.04 23.30
CA GLU A 219 6.77 24.52 22.32
C GLU A 219 6.41 25.54 21.25
N GLN A 220 6.15 26.81 21.63
CA GLN A 220 5.78 27.85 20.68
C GLN A 220 6.95 28.27 19.79
N ALA A 221 8.14 28.44 20.36
CA ALA A 221 9.37 28.69 19.61
C ALA A 221 9.75 27.49 18.71
N HIS A 222 9.52 26.27 19.19
CA HIS A 222 9.73 25.05 18.43
C HIS A 222 8.75 24.92 17.26
N ARG A 223 7.47 25.23 17.45
CA ARG A 223 6.42 25.22 16.39
C ARG A 223 6.78 26.16 15.23
N GLU A 224 7.12 27.42 15.52
CA GLU A 224 7.55 28.35 14.48
C GLU A 224 8.85 27.93 13.77
N SER A 225 9.83 27.45 14.53
CA SER A 225 11.11 26.99 13.98
C SER A 225 10.95 25.72 13.14
N VAL A 226 10.18 24.73 13.60
CA VAL A 226 9.95 23.46 12.89
C VAL A 226 9.14 23.69 11.62
N TRP A 227 8.08 24.51 11.68
CA TRP A 227 7.28 24.87 10.52
C TRP A 227 8.11 25.57 9.44
N LYS A 228 8.78 26.65 9.80
CA LYS A 228 9.63 27.43 8.84
C LYS A 228 10.80 26.60 8.32
N ARG A 229 11.44 25.81 9.19
CA ARG A 229 12.54 24.92 8.81
C ARG A 229 12.05 23.75 7.96
N GLY A 230 10.92 23.11 8.32
CA GLY A 230 10.32 22.01 7.58
C GLY A 230 9.95 22.42 6.16
N ILE A 231 9.25 23.53 6.00
CA ILE A 231 8.90 24.08 4.68
C ILE A 231 10.17 24.39 3.88
N ARG A 232 11.16 25.07 4.49
CA ARG A 232 12.41 25.40 3.80
C ARG A 232 13.15 24.14 3.35
N VAL A 233 13.33 23.16 4.22
CA VAL A 233 14.01 21.90 3.88
C VAL A 233 13.25 21.15 2.80
N SER A 234 11.90 21.15 2.85
CA SER A 234 11.07 20.52 1.82
C SER A 234 11.21 21.25 0.47
N ILE A 235 11.17 22.59 0.46
CA ILE A 235 11.36 23.39 -0.76
C ILE A 235 12.77 23.20 -1.31
N ASP A 236 13.80 23.28 -0.48
CA ASP A 236 15.18 23.09 -0.89
C ASP A 236 15.44 21.68 -1.39
N GLY A 237 14.87 20.67 -0.74
CA GLY A 237 14.91 19.30 -1.18
C GLY A 237 14.21 19.10 -2.52
N PHE A 238 13.01 19.67 -2.69
CA PHE A 238 12.26 19.62 -3.95
C PHE A 238 13.03 20.31 -5.09
N ARG A 239 13.55 21.52 -4.85
CA ARG A 239 14.41 22.23 -5.82
C ARG A 239 15.66 21.42 -6.17
N SER A 240 16.33 20.83 -5.16
CA SER A 240 17.49 19.97 -5.35
C SER A 240 17.16 18.71 -6.17
N TYR A 241 15.97 18.12 -5.96
CA TYR A 241 15.52 16.95 -6.72
C TYR A 241 15.29 17.29 -8.20
N LEU A 242 14.61 18.41 -8.46
CA LEU A 242 14.32 18.86 -9.82
C LEU A 242 15.56 19.43 -10.56
N ALA A 243 16.57 19.88 -9.83
CA ALA A 243 17.81 20.38 -10.41
C ALA A 243 18.80 19.29 -10.85
N GLN A 244 18.45 18.01 -10.67
CA GLN A 244 19.33 16.91 -11.06
C GLN A 244 19.51 16.83 -12.58
N PRO A 245 20.70 16.45 -13.06
CA PRO A 245 20.95 16.24 -14.48
C PRO A 245 20.00 15.18 -15.04
N ARG A 246 19.40 15.47 -16.18
CA ARG A 246 18.44 14.56 -16.86
C ARG A 246 17.21 14.21 -16.02
N ILE A 247 16.77 15.11 -15.14
CA ILE A 247 15.62 14.88 -14.25
C ILE A 247 14.35 14.46 -15.03
N GLY A 248 14.12 14.99 -16.23
CA GLY A 248 12.99 14.60 -17.07
C GLY A 248 12.99 13.11 -17.43
N ILE A 249 14.18 12.53 -17.69
CA ILE A 249 14.31 11.09 -17.97
C ILE A 249 14.09 10.28 -16.69
N ILE A 250 14.62 10.74 -15.55
CA ILE A 250 14.41 10.11 -14.24
C ILE A 250 12.91 10.06 -13.91
N LEU A 251 12.22 11.20 -14.03
CA LEU A 251 10.79 11.30 -13.75
C LEU A 251 9.94 10.45 -14.71
N ALA A 252 10.24 10.52 -16.01
CA ALA A 252 9.56 9.70 -17.01
C ALA A 252 9.73 8.21 -16.72
N PHE A 253 10.95 7.78 -16.35
CA PHE A 253 11.21 6.40 -15.99
C PHE A 253 10.46 5.97 -14.73
N ILE A 254 10.47 6.76 -13.66
CA ILE A 254 9.74 6.46 -12.41
C ILE A 254 8.23 6.30 -12.68
N VAL A 255 7.64 7.21 -13.46
CA VAL A 255 6.21 7.19 -13.79
C VAL A 255 5.85 5.99 -14.66
N LEU A 256 6.64 5.71 -15.69
CA LEU A 256 6.31 4.72 -16.71
C LEU A 256 6.69 3.29 -16.27
N TYR A 257 7.68 3.13 -15.39
CA TYR A 257 8.24 1.81 -15.06
C TYR A 257 7.21 0.82 -14.53
N LYS A 258 6.33 1.26 -13.63
CA LYS A 258 5.28 0.42 -13.04
C LYS A 258 3.91 0.63 -13.67
N LEU A 259 3.82 1.43 -14.71
CA LEU A 259 2.52 1.83 -15.25
C LEU A 259 1.66 0.64 -15.70
N GLY A 260 2.25 -0.30 -16.43
CA GLY A 260 1.56 -1.52 -16.86
C GLY A 260 1.12 -2.40 -15.69
N ASP A 261 2.02 -2.63 -14.76
CA ASP A 261 1.79 -3.39 -13.53
C ASP A 261 0.68 -2.77 -12.66
N GLU A 262 0.69 -1.46 -12.47
CA GLU A 262 -0.34 -0.73 -11.71
C GLU A 262 -1.71 -0.79 -12.37
N VAL A 263 -1.78 -0.70 -13.71
CA VAL A 263 -3.03 -0.85 -14.46
C VAL A 263 -3.59 -2.26 -14.29
N LEU A 264 -2.75 -3.28 -14.40
CA LEU A 264 -3.15 -4.67 -14.15
C LEU A 264 -3.70 -4.81 -12.73
N PHE A 265 -2.95 -4.37 -11.71
CA PHE A 265 -3.34 -4.54 -10.31
C PHE A 265 -4.57 -3.74 -9.90
N SER A 266 -4.85 -2.62 -10.57
CA SER A 266 -6.02 -1.79 -10.27
C SER A 266 -7.34 -2.56 -10.37
N MET A 267 -7.40 -3.58 -11.26
CA MET A 267 -8.60 -4.37 -11.55
C MET A 267 -8.44 -5.87 -11.29
N VAL A 268 -7.37 -6.29 -10.59
CA VAL A 268 -7.12 -7.73 -10.30
C VAL A 268 -8.22 -8.33 -9.43
N SER A 269 -8.68 -7.62 -8.38
CA SER A 269 -9.72 -8.16 -7.49
C SER A 269 -11.05 -8.40 -8.22
N PRO A 270 -11.61 -7.43 -8.95
CA PRO A 270 -12.82 -7.69 -9.75
C PRO A 270 -12.60 -8.74 -10.85
N PHE A 271 -11.43 -8.75 -11.50
CA PHE A 271 -11.11 -9.74 -12.50
C PHE A 271 -11.14 -11.16 -11.94
N LEU A 272 -10.45 -11.42 -10.85
CA LEU A 272 -10.39 -12.76 -10.25
C LEU A 272 -11.75 -13.19 -9.71
N LEU A 273 -12.48 -12.31 -9.02
CA LEU A 273 -13.74 -12.64 -8.36
C LEU A 273 -14.94 -12.73 -9.32
N ARG A 274 -15.00 -11.87 -10.36
CA ARG A 274 -16.15 -11.81 -11.28
C ARG A 274 -15.89 -12.42 -12.63
N GLU A 275 -14.77 -12.08 -13.25
CA GLU A 275 -14.47 -12.50 -14.62
C GLU A 275 -14.00 -13.97 -14.66
N ILE A 276 -13.11 -14.35 -13.72
CA ILE A 276 -12.67 -15.75 -13.56
C ILE A 276 -13.65 -16.52 -12.67
N GLY A 277 -14.29 -15.87 -11.69
CA GLY A 277 -15.29 -16.49 -10.83
C GLY A 277 -14.70 -17.31 -9.69
N ILE A 278 -13.48 -17.01 -9.21
CA ILE A 278 -12.94 -17.67 -8.02
C ILE A 278 -13.79 -17.34 -6.79
N SER A 279 -13.93 -18.30 -5.89
CA SER A 279 -14.62 -18.08 -4.62
C SER A 279 -13.86 -17.11 -3.72
N THR A 280 -14.56 -16.51 -2.74
CA THR A 280 -13.93 -15.67 -1.72
C THR A 280 -12.86 -16.41 -0.93
N GLU A 281 -13.06 -17.69 -0.68
CA GLU A 281 -12.09 -18.57 -0.02
C GLU A 281 -10.84 -18.74 -0.88
N GLN A 282 -11.00 -19.06 -2.17
CA GLN A 282 -9.90 -19.15 -3.12
C GLN A 282 -9.16 -17.83 -3.23
N TYR A 283 -9.85 -16.70 -3.26
CA TYR A 283 -9.22 -15.38 -3.27
C TYR A 283 -8.37 -15.16 -2.01
N ALA A 284 -8.85 -15.52 -0.84
CA ALA A 284 -8.12 -15.32 0.43
C ALA A 284 -6.78 -16.05 0.46
N TRP A 285 -6.67 -17.25 -0.11
CA TRP A 285 -5.39 -17.95 -0.11
C TRP A 285 -4.56 -17.68 -1.38
N ILE A 286 -5.16 -17.56 -2.57
CA ILE A 286 -4.44 -17.27 -3.81
C ILE A 286 -3.86 -15.84 -3.76
N ALA A 287 -4.72 -14.84 -3.63
CA ALA A 287 -4.26 -13.45 -3.63
C ALA A 287 -3.64 -13.02 -2.30
N GLY A 288 -4.13 -13.57 -1.18
CA GLY A 288 -3.65 -13.23 0.15
C GLY A 288 -2.33 -13.91 0.50
N ILE A 289 -2.27 -15.23 0.49
CA ILE A 289 -1.08 -15.99 0.93
C ILE A 289 -0.07 -16.12 -0.22
N ILE A 290 -0.48 -16.73 -1.34
CA ILE A 290 0.45 -16.99 -2.46
C ILE A 290 0.92 -15.69 -3.08
N GLY A 291 0.00 -14.71 -3.28
CA GLY A 291 0.37 -13.40 -3.80
C GLY A 291 1.36 -12.66 -2.90
N ALA A 292 1.15 -12.62 -1.59
CA ALA A 292 2.07 -12.00 -0.65
C ALA A 292 3.44 -12.72 -0.61
N ALA A 293 3.43 -14.05 -0.55
CA ALA A 293 4.66 -14.85 -0.58
C ALA A 293 5.43 -14.64 -1.89
N GLY A 294 4.73 -14.64 -3.02
CA GLY A 294 5.32 -14.38 -4.35
C GLY A 294 6.03 -13.04 -4.41
N THR A 295 5.35 -11.96 -3.98
CA THR A 295 5.93 -10.61 -3.96
C THR A 295 7.18 -10.53 -3.07
N ILE A 296 7.15 -11.18 -1.88
CA ILE A 296 8.30 -11.20 -0.96
C ILE A 296 9.47 -11.94 -1.59
N VAL A 297 9.23 -13.15 -2.11
CA VAL A 297 10.26 -13.96 -2.78
C VAL A 297 10.86 -13.21 -3.97
N GLY A 298 10.00 -12.60 -4.81
CA GLY A 298 10.44 -11.79 -5.95
C GLY A 298 11.31 -10.62 -5.52
N ALA A 299 10.91 -9.87 -4.50
CA ALA A 299 11.69 -8.73 -3.99
C ALA A 299 13.06 -9.19 -3.42
N MET A 300 13.11 -10.30 -2.69
CA MET A 300 14.36 -10.86 -2.15
C MET A 300 15.30 -11.33 -3.27
N VAL A 301 14.79 -12.08 -4.24
CA VAL A 301 15.54 -12.57 -5.39
C VAL A 301 16.03 -11.41 -6.25
N GLY A 302 15.17 -10.41 -6.50
CA GLY A 302 15.52 -9.20 -7.24
C GLY A 302 16.63 -8.39 -6.55
N GLY A 303 16.50 -8.18 -5.23
CA GLY A 303 17.53 -7.52 -4.42
C GLY A 303 18.87 -8.28 -4.45
N TRP A 304 18.84 -9.61 -4.28
CA TRP A 304 20.03 -10.46 -4.38
C TRP A 304 20.67 -10.39 -5.78
N TRP A 305 19.86 -10.44 -6.84
CA TRP A 305 20.36 -10.34 -8.22
C TRP A 305 21.03 -8.99 -8.46
N ILE A 306 20.40 -7.89 -8.06
CA ILE A 306 20.97 -6.53 -8.17
C ILE A 306 22.28 -6.43 -7.40
N HIS A 307 22.36 -7.00 -6.18
CA HIS A 307 23.59 -7.03 -5.39
C HIS A 307 24.74 -7.78 -6.13
N ARG A 308 24.43 -8.87 -6.84
CA ARG A 308 25.44 -9.68 -7.54
C ARG A 308 25.95 -9.03 -8.83
N VAL A 309 25.09 -8.46 -9.65
CA VAL A 309 25.45 -8.00 -11.00
C VAL A 309 25.40 -6.48 -11.20
N GLY A 310 24.94 -5.76 -10.19
CA GLY A 310 24.70 -4.32 -10.23
C GLY A 310 23.36 -3.95 -10.89
N LEU A 311 22.79 -2.79 -10.49
CA LEU A 311 21.48 -2.31 -10.94
C LEU A 311 21.41 -2.21 -12.48
N ARG A 312 22.45 -1.65 -13.13
CA ARG A 312 22.44 -1.41 -14.58
C ARG A 312 22.27 -2.68 -15.40
N LYS A 313 22.89 -3.79 -14.97
CA LYS A 313 22.79 -5.09 -15.64
C LYS A 313 21.49 -5.82 -15.28
N ALA A 314 21.00 -5.67 -14.05
CA ALA A 314 19.80 -6.32 -13.56
C ALA A 314 18.51 -5.64 -14.05
N LEU A 315 18.53 -4.34 -14.32
CA LEU A 315 17.32 -3.55 -14.60
C LEU A 315 16.55 -4.07 -15.84
N TRP A 316 17.27 -4.41 -16.93
CA TRP A 316 16.65 -4.96 -18.13
C TRP A 316 15.92 -6.29 -17.87
N PRO A 317 16.59 -7.37 -17.42
CA PRO A 317 15.89 -8.63 -17.22
C PRO A 317 14.78 -8.56 -16.18
N LEU A 318 14.95 -7.79 -15.11
CA LEU A 318 13.90 -7.63 -14.09
C LEU A 318 12.69 -6.88 -14.62
N SER A 319 12.90 -5.84 -15.43
CA SER A 319 11.83 -5.11 -16.10
C SER A 319 11.09 -5.97 -17.12
N ILE A 320 11.81 -6.75 -17.93
CA ILE A 320 11.19 -7.66 -18.91
C ILE A 320 10.35 -8.71 -18.18
N LEU A 321 10.89 -9.37 -17.16
CA LEU A 321 10.17 -10.40 -16.40
C LEU A 321 8.87 -9.84 -15.81
N MET A 322 8.91 -8.66 -15.17
CA MET A 322 7.74 -8.02 -14.59
C MET A 322 6.65 -7.74 -15.65
N ASN A 323 7.04 -7.26 -16.83
CA ASN A 323 6.06 -6.83 -17.82
C ASN A 323 5.58 -7.97 -18.72
N VAL A 324 6.42 -8.96 -19.02
CA VAL A 324 6.01 -10.13 -19.84
C VAL A 324 4.97 -10.98 -19.11
N THR A 325 5.01 -11.04 -17.77
CA THR A 325 4.01 -11.80 -17.01
C THR A 325 2.60 -11.21 -17.10
N ILE A 326 2.43 -9.95 -17.54
CA ILE A 326 1.11 -9.38 -17.87
C ILE A 326 0.39 -10.24 -18.93
N TRP A 327 1.12 -10.84 -19.85
CA TRP A 327 0.56 -11.77 -20.84
C TRP A 327 -0.07 -13.02 -20.23
N LEU A 328 0.34 -13.44 -19.06
CA LEU A 328 -0.33 -14.53 -18.33
C LEU A 328 -1.75 -14.14 -17.95
N TYR A 329 -1.99 -12.88 -17.59
CA TYR A 329 -3.33 -12.37 -17.32
C TYR A 329 -4.16 -12.17 -18.60
N VAL A 330 -3.53 -11.76 -19.71
CA VAL A 330 -4.20 -11.75 -21.04
C VAL A 330 -4.65 -13.17 -21.39
N TRP A 331 -3.77 -14.16 -21.24
CA TRP A 331 -4.09 -15.55 -21.49
C TRP A 331 -5.20 -16.06 -20.54
N LEU A 332 -5.13 -15.73 -19.26
CA LEU A 332 -6.15 -16.08 -18.28
C LEU A 332 -7.52 -15.47 -18.62
N ALA A 333 -7.54 -14.21 -19.08
CA ALA A 333 -8.77 -13.53 -19.52
C ALA A 333 -9.38 -14.15 -20.77
N MET A 334 -8.55 -14.69 -21.66
CA MET A 334 -9.00 -15.36 -22.88
C MET A 334 -9.51 -16.80 -22.64
N THR A 335 -8.84 -17.55 -21.76
CA THR A 335 -9.11 -18.97 -21.53
C THR A 335 -10.18 -19.22 -20.48
N LYS A 336 -10.30 -18.33 -19.48
CA LYS A 336 -11.26 -18.41 -18.37
C LYS A 336 -11.40 -19.85 -17.81
N PRO A 337 -10.31 -20.43 -17.25
CA PRO A 337 -10.36 -21.76 -16.72
C PRO A 337 -11.41 -21.83 -15.60
N ASP A 338 -12.16 -22.93 -15.54
CA ASP A 338 -13.18 -23.14 -14.51
C ASP A 338 -12.53 -23.34 -13.13
N PRO A 339 -12.64 -22.35 -12.21
CA PRO A 339 -11.99 -22.39 -10.91
C PRO A 339 -12.62 -23.39 -9.93
N THR A 340 -13.74 -24.01 -10.27
CA THR A 340 -14.36 -25.08 -9.47
C THR A 340 -13.65 -26.40 -9.65
N THR A 341 -12.87 -26.54 -10.72
CA THR A 341 -12.02 -27.71 -10.98
C THR A 341 -10.65 -27.53 -10.36
N THR A 342 -10.04 -28.61 -9.86
CA THR A 342 -8.67 -28.58 -9.32
C THR A 342 -7.67 -28.06 -10.33
N SER A 343 -7.80 -28.38 -11.61
CA SER A 343 -6.92 -27.90 -12.67
C SER A 343 -7.08 -26.40 -12.90
N GLY A 344 -8.31 -25.88 -12.93
CA GLY A 344 -8.58 -24.45 -13.11
C GLY A 344 -8.08 -23.62 -11.92
N GLU A 345 -8.32 -24.09 -10.71
CA GLU A 345 -7.81 -23.46 -9.49
C GLU A 345 -6.27 -23.38 -9.49
N LEU A 346 -5.59 -24.49 -9.83
CA LEU A 346 -4.12 -24.51 -9.93
C LEU A 346 -3.59 -23.58 -11.01
N ILE A 347 -4.28 -23.46 -12.15
CA ILE A 347 -3.92 -22.52 -13.21
C ILE A 347 -3.99 -21.07 -12.70
N VAL A 348 -5.10 -20.68 -12.07
CA VAL A 348 -5.26 -19.33 -11.51
C VAL A 348 -4.21 -19.05 -10.46
N CYS A 349 -3.97 -20.01 -9.57
CA CYS A 349 -2.94 -19.92 -8.52
C CYS A 349 -1.53 -19.74 -9.13
N ALA A 350 -1.17 -20.53 -10.13
CA ALA A 350 0.13 -20.48 -10.78
C ALA A 350 0.35 -19.13 -11.52
N VAL A 351 -0.65 -18.69 -12.28
CA VAL A 351 -0.61 -17.41 -13.00
C VAL A 351 -0.43 -16.26 -12.02
N HIS A 352 -1.27 -16.20 -10.99
CA HIS A 352 -1.18 -15.14 -9.98
C HIS A 352 0.15 -15.18 -9.22
N GLY A 353 0.60 -16.38 -8.79
CA GLY A 353 1.84 -16.55 -8.06
C GLY A 353 3.08 -16.14 -8.86
N VAL A 354 3.18 -16.56 -10.12
CA VAL A 354 4.29 -16.20 -11.03
C VAL A 354 4.31 -14.70 -11.28
N GLU A 355 3.16 -14.10 -11.53
CA GLU A 355 3.04 -12.66 -11.76
C GLU A 355 3.46 -11.87 -10.50
N GLN A 356 3.03 -12.28 -9.30
CA GLN A 356 3.42 -11.64 -8.04
C GLN A 356 4.94 -11.74 -7.75
N ILE A 357 5.58 -12.86 -8.13
CA ILE A 357 7.04 -12.98 -8.06
C ILE A 357 7.68 -11.97 -9.01
N ALA A 358 7.19 -11.86 -10.24
CA ALA A 358 7.73 -10.93 -11.24
C ALA A 358 7.52 -9.46 -10.83
N ALA A 359 6.35 -9.11 -10.29
CA ALA A 359 6.06 -7.80 -9.71
C ALA A 359 7.01 -7.46 -8.54
N GLY A 360 7.33 -8.46 -7.71
CA GLY A 360 8.32 -8.32 -6.64
C GLY A 360 9.72 -8.03 -7.16
N LEU A 361 10.16 -8.77 -8.19
CA LEU A 361 11.44 -8.56 -8.88
C LEU A 361 11.57 -7.14 -9.42
N GLY A 362 10.57 -6.68 -10.17
CA GLY A 362 10.54 -5.33 -10.74
C GLY A 362 10.47 -4.24 -9.67
N SER A 363 9.71 -4.46 -8.60
CA SER A 363 9.61 -3.51 -7.48
C SER A 363 10.95 -3.33 -6.76
N ALA A 364 11.74 -4.40 -6.59
CA ALA A 364 13.09 -4.30 -6.02
C ALA A 364 14.00 -3.42 -6.90
N ALA A 365 13.95 -3.59 -8.23
CA ALA A 365 14.74 -2.80 -9.16
C ALA A 365 14.38 -1.31 -9.11
N LEU A 366 13.09 -0.98 -9.09
CA LEU A 366 12.64 0.41 -9.00
C LEU A 366 13.00 1.04 -7.65
N LEU A 367 12.89 0.31 -6.55
CA LEU A 367 13.28 0.79 -5.22
C LEU A 367 14.77 1.15 -5.18
N VAL A 368 15.64 0.26 -5.67
CA VAL A 368 17.08 0.53 -5.72
C VAL A 368 17.39 1.69 -6.67
N PHE A 369 16.70 1.80 -7.80
CA PHE A 369 16.80 2.95 -8.70
C PHE A 369 16.43 4.26 -7.99
N LEU A 370 15.27 4.32 -7.32
CA LEU A 370 14.85 5.49 -6.55
C LEU A 370 15.89 5.92 -5.52
N LEU A 371 16.42 4.95 -4.76
CA LEU A 371 17.46 5.23 -3.77
C LEU A 371 18.75 5.76 -4.40
N SER A 372 19.10 5.31 -5.62
CA SER A 372 20.27 5.78 -6.36
C SER A 372 20.15 7.23 -6.85
N THR A 373 18.93 7.73 -7.03
CA THR A 373 18.65 9.12 -7.42
C THR A 373 18.63 10.08 -6.22
N CYS A 374 18.72 9.58 -4.99
CA CYS A 374 18.64 10.41 -3.80
C CYS A 374 19.99 11.04 -3.44
N SER A 375 20.04 12.38 -3.35
CA SER A 375 21.22 13.10 -2.84
C SER A 375 21.46 12.77 -1.36
N PRO A 376 22.71 12.58 -0.91
CA PRO A 376 23.03 12.33 0.50
C PRO A 376 22.48 13.38 1.46
N LYS A 377 22.50 14.66 1.05
CA LYS A 377 22.04 15.80 1.84
C LYS A 377 20.53 15.79 2.07
N PHE A 378 19.73 15.34 1.09
CA PHE A 378 18.26 15.37 1.11
C PHE A 378 17.64 13.97 0.89
N ARG A 379 18.34 12.90 1.31
CA ARG A 379 17.97 11.51 0.97
C ARG A 379 16.51 11.19 1.28
N ALA A 380 16.02 11.52 2.48
CA ALA A 380 14.65 11.25 2.88
C ALA A 380 13.63 12.04 2.03
N THR A 381 13.88 13.33 1.80
CA THR A 381 13.00 14.18 0.98
C THR A 381 12.97 13.72 -0.47
N HIS A 382 14.14 13.43 -1.06
CA HIS A 382 14.23 12.93 -2.44
C HIS A 382 13.50 11.59 -2.59
N TYR A 383 13.68 10.66 -1.63
CA TYR A 383 12.97 9.38 -1.63
C TYR A 383 11.45 9.56 -1.51
N ALA A 384 11.00 10.46 -0.61
CA ALA A 384 9.58 10.75 -0.45
C ALA A 384 8.96 11.33 -1.73
N ILE A 385 9.65 12.25 -2.41
CA ILE A 385 9.21 12.81 -3.70
C ILE A 385 9.16 11.71 -4.77
N GLY A 386 10.22 10.94 -4.93
CA GLY A 386 10.28 9.87 -5.92
C GLY A 386 9.21 8.79 -5.70
N SER A 387 8.98 8.38 -4.45
CA SER A 387 7.95 7.40 -4.10
C SER A 387 6.52 7.94 -4.31
N ALA A 388 6.28 9.22 -4.02
CA ALA A 388 5.00 9.86 -4.31
C ALA A 388 4.73 9.89 -5.83
N ILE A 389 5.73 10.29 -6.64
CA ILE A 389 5.62 10.30 -8.10
C ILE A 389 5.40 8.88 -8.64
N MET A 390 6.07 7.87 -8.10
CA MET A 390 5.92 6.47 -8.48
C MET A 390 4.47 5.96 -8.31
N SER A 391 3.76 6.42 -7.29
CA SER A 391 2.41 5.94 -6.97
C SER A 391 1.29 6.69 -7.73
N ILE A 392 1.58 7.83 -8.38
CA ILE A 392 0.61 8.61 -9.16
C ILE A 392 -0.03 7.78 -10.29
N PRO A 393 0.72 7.04 -11.12
CA PRO A 393 0.14 6.26 -12.20
C PRO A 393 -0.90 5.24 -11.73
N GLY A 394 -0.60 4.47 -10.69
CA GLY A 394 -1.52 3.50 -10.11
C GLY A 394 -2.80 4.15 -9.57
N THR A 395 -2.68 5.35 -9.03
CA THR A 395 -3.83 6.09 -8.51
C THR A 395 -4.67 6.71 -9.63
N VAL A 396 -4.05 7.42 -10.59
CA VAL A 396 -4.77 8.19 -11.62
C VAL A 396 -5.25 7.28 -12.75
N ILE A 397 -4.34 6.50 -13.33
CA ILE A 397 -4.68 5.62 -14.46
C ILE A 397 -5.46 4.40 -13.98
N GLY A 398 -5.09 3.85 -12.82
CA GLY A 398 -5.88 2.82 -12.15
C GLY A 398 -7.31 3.28 -11.85
N GLY A 399 -7.51 4.57 -11.52
CA GLY A 399 -8.83 5.17 -11.36
C GLY A 399 -9.71 5.08 -12.61
N GLU A 400 -9.13 5.21 -13.80
CA GLU A 400 -9.85 5.10 -15.06
C GLU A 400 -9.94 3.66 -15.60
N ALA A 401 -9.21 2.71 -15.01
CA ALA A 401 -9.16 1.32 -15.49
C ALA A 401 -10.54 0.64 -15.49
N GLY A 402 -11.40 0.95 -14.53
CA GLY A 402 -12.77 0.43 -14.49
C GLY A 402 -13.61 0.87 -15.69
N ARG A 403 -13.48 2.15 -16.11
CA ARG A 403 -14.13 2.65 -17.34
C ARG A 403 -13.61 1.93 -18.59
N LEU A 404 -12.30 1.69 -18.63
CA LEU A 404 -11.69 0.97 -19.75
C LEU A 404 -12.17 -0.49 -19.80
N VAL A 405 -12.34 -1.15 -18.66
CA VAL A 405 -12.92 -2.50 -18.61
C VAL A 405 -14.35 -2.52 -19.16
N GLU A 406 -15.21 -1.59 -18.74
CA GLU A 406 -16.59 -1.50 -19.28
C GLU A 406 -16.61 -1.28 -20.80
N TYR A 407 -15.65 -0.53 -21.33
CA TYR A 407 -15.61 -0.21 -22.77
C TYR A 407 -14.98 -1.32 -23.63
N MET A 408 -13.86 -1.92 -23.17
CA MET A 408 -13.06 -2.83 -24.01
C MET A 408 -12.83 -4.23 -23.42
N GLY A 409 -13.30 -4.48 -22.19
CA GLY A 409 -13.11 -5.76 -21.48
C GLY A 409 -11.72 -5.94 -20.87
N TYR A 410 -11.58 -6.95 -20.01
CA TYR A 410 -10.34 -7.23 -19.28
C TYR A 410 -9.18 -7.62 -20.19
N THR A 411 -9.44 -8.43 -21.24
CA THR A 411 -8.39 -8.86 -22.18
C THR A 411 -7.69 -7.66 -22.80
N ASN A 412 -8.46 -6.71 -23.35
CA ASN A 412 -7.90 -5.52 -23.99
C ASN A 412 -7.28 -4.55 -22.98
N LEU A 413 -7.83 -4.45 -21.75
CA LEU A 413 -7.20 -3.68 -20.68
C LEU A 413 -5.78 -4.19 -20.39
N TYR A 414 -5.60 -5.51 -20.27
CA TYR A 414 -4.29 -6.10 -19.96
C TYR A 414 -3.32 -6.04 -21.15
N ILE A 415 -3.81 -6.15 -22.39
CA ILE A 415 -2.99 -5.86 -23.59
C ILE A 415 -2.53 -4.39 -23.55
N GLY A 416 -3.44 -3.45 -23.24
CA GLY A 416 -3.11 -2.04 -23.07
C GLY A 416 -2.10 -1.81 -21.94
N ALA A 417 -2.23 -2.50 -20.81
CA ALA A 417 -1.29 -2.45 -19.71
C ALA A 417 0.13 -2.87 -20.14
N PHE A 418 0.25 -3.95 -20.92
CA PHE A 418 1.54 -4.34 -21.50
C PHE A 418 2.09 -3.28 -22.44
N ILE A 419 1.28 -2.74 -23.35
CA ILE A 419 1.71 -1.68 -24.28
C ILE A 419 2.21 -0.45 -23.51
N LEU A 420 1.52 -0.05 -22.43
CA LEU A 420 1.91 1.07 -21.57
C LEU A 420 3.24 0.84 -20.82
N SER A 421 3.68 -0.41 -20.68
CA SER A 421 4.96 -0.73 -20.05
C SER A 421 6.17 -0.57 -20.98
N VAL A 422 5.95 -0.66 -22.31
CA VAL A 422 7.02 -0.64 -23.31
C VAL A 422 7.85 0.65 -23.29
N PRO A 423 7.27 1.87 -23.18
CA PRO A 423 8.05 3.09 -23.12
C PRO A 423 9.09 3.12 -22.00
N ALA A 424 8.78 2.55 -20.83
CA ALA A 424 9.73 2.46 -19.73
C ALA A 424 10.94 1.59 -20.08
N MET A 425 10.71 0.46 -20.76
CA MET A 425 11.79 -0.40 -21.23
C MET A 425 12.70 0.34 -22.22
N CYS A 426 12.14 1.14 -23.12
CA CYS A 426 12.90 1.96 -24.06
C CYS A 426 13.75 3.04 -23.37
N LEU A 427 13.37 3.46 -22.15
CA LEU A 427 14.15 4.44 -21.38
C LEU A 427 15.36 3.82 -20.65
N ILE A 428 15.38 2.51 -20.39
CA ILE A 428 16.45 1.85 -19.60
C ILE A 428 17.86 2.17 -20.13
N PRO A 429 18.17 2.17 -21.45
CA PRO A 429 19.51 2.47 -21.92
C PRO A 429 20.02 3.88 -21.62
N ILE A 430 19.09 4.84 -21.54
CA ILE A 430 19.41 6.27 -21.42
C ILE A 430 19.21 6.83 -20.01
N VAL A 431 18.56 6.05 -19.13
CA VAL A 431 18.31 6.45 -17.75
C VAL A 431 19.65 6.59 -17.00
N PRO A 432 19.88 7.71 -16.28
CA PRO A 432 21.12 7.93 -15.55
C PRO A 432 21.13 7.06 -14.28
N ILE A 433 21.88 5.96 -14.31
CA ILE A 433 22.16 5.15 -13.13
C ILE A 433 23.49 5.63 -12.56
N GLN A 434 23.46 6.32 -11.41
CA GLN A 434 24.68 6.72 -10.73
C GLN A 434 25.35 5.46 -10.16
N MET A 435 26.45 5.05 -10.80
CA MET A 435 27.30 4.00 -10.26
C MET A 435 28.08 4.54 -9.06
N ARG A 436 27.64 4.24 -7.86
CA ARG A 436 28.48 4.28 -6.67
C ARG A 436 29.16 2.91 -6.51
N ASP A 437 30.14 2.64 -7.35
CA ASP A 437 30.86 1.34 -7.39
C ASP A 437 31.90 1.18 -6.25
N LYS A 438 31.85 1.96 -5.18
CA LYS A 438 32.92 1.89 -4.15
C LYS A 438 32.49 1.89 -2.68
N GLU A 439 31.17 1.75 -2.34
CA GLU A 439 30.74 1.70 -0.93
C GLU A 439 29.57 0.72 -0.69
N LEU A 440 29.66 -0.51 -1.18
CA LEU A 440 28.88 -1.64 -0.69
C LEU A 440 29.78 -2.83 -0.40
#